data_d5b25175bd686eef7570876f4ef25be8
#
_entry.id   d5b25175bd686eef7570876f4ef25be8
#
_cell.length_a   1.000
_cell.length_b   1.000
_cell.length_c   1.000
_cell.angle_alpha   90.00
_cell.angle_beta   90.00
_cell.angle_gamma   90.00
#
_symmetry.space_group_name_H-M   'P 1'
#
loop_
_entity.id
_entity.type
_entity.pdbx_description
1 polymer ?
#
loop_
_entity_poly.entity_id
_entity_poly.type
_entity_poly.pdbx_seq_one_letter_code
_entity_poly.pdbx_strand_id
1 'polypeptide(L)'
;MRGKIVTAFIFLTMMTGAVSAAPVLDYTGAERLEEARQREEERQERLRMPRVENMGSSVNEKEETQGAAGPVFRIDEIILSGQEEKFGWMQDIIQPHIHTDMGISSVNRLVKDLNAKLLDKGYVTSRIVIPEQNMKNGKLLLRIQTGRLHKIIYSKNSALIPWKNAFPIKEGDILNIRRLEQGLEQMKRVSSLDVSMKLLPAEEADMTDVELSITKGKQIKGSLSVDDSGLEDTGSIQWNAALGIDRLFNANDLFRISGNTDGSRDGYEKGTRGQGISYSIPGGWDTFTLRHNRYRYHRIVKSNPYDFISSGKTRITEFTFSHVMGRTKNEKYGWDISLTKRNAHYFINDMEIPVQAMDTTAMEIGLFDRVYAGSGTLYTRLGYKMGTGWFEIGRASV
;
A
#
# COMPACT_ATOMS: atom_id res chain seq x y z
N MET A 1 1.17 10.07 32.96
CA MET A 1 -0.13 10.07 32.28
C MET A 1 -0.40 11.42 31.68
N ARG A 2 -0.16 11.63 30.41
CA ARG A 2 -0.75 12.70 29.57
C ARG A 2 -0.65 12.19 28.13
N GLY A 3 -1.77 11.64 27.64
CA GLY A 3 -1.90 11.21 26.26
C GLY A 3 -1.81 12.41 25.32
N LYS A 4 -0.88 12.35 24.38
CA LYS A 4 -0.89 13.22 23.22
C LYS A 4 -1.94 12.68 22.25
N ILE A 5 -3.10 13.29 22.28
CA ILE A 5 -4.11 13.17 21.24
C ILE A 5 -3.47 13.82 20.01
N VAL A 6 -3.17 13.02 19.00
CA VAL A 6 -2.81 13.52 17.67
C VAL A 6 -4.11 14.06 17.06
N THR A 7 -4.29 15.37 17.17
CA THR A 7 -5.37 16.08 16.51
C THR A 7 -5.03 16.15 15.03
N ALA A 8 -5.65 15.31 14.23
CA ALA A 8 -5.63 15.44 12.78
C ALA A 8 -6.42 16.72 12.43
N PHE A 9 -5.71 17.79 12.10
CA PHE A 9 -6.31 19.02 11.57
C PHE A 9 -6.76 18.72 10.13
N ILE A 10 -8.05 18.48 9.98
CA ILE A 10 -8.71 18.54 8.68
C ILE A 10 -8.85 20.03 8.32
N PHE A 11 -7.92 20.57 7.53
CA PHE A 11 -8.13 21.86 6.87
C PHE A 11 -9.09 21.64 5.69
N LEU A 12 -10.38 21.80 5.98
CA LEU A 12 -11.42 21.93 4.97
C LEU A 12 -11.43 23.40 4.49
N THR A 13 -10.53 23.76 3.60
CA THR A 13 -10.68 25.01 2.82
C THR A 13 -11.76 24.79 1.78
N MET A 14 -12.96 25.32 2.04
CA MET A 14 -13.97 25.49 1.02
C MET A 14 -13.46 26.49 -0.02
N MET A 15 -12.88 26.01 -1.10
CA MET A 15 -12.79 26.78 -2.33
C MET A 15 -14.17 26.71 -2.99
N THR A 16 -14.95 27.79 -2.85
CA THR A 16 -16.12 28.05 -3.67
C THR A 16 -15.67 28.48 -5.06
N GLY A 17 -15.15 27.54 -5.84
CA GLY A 17 -15.07 27.66 -7.28
C GLY A 17 -16.42 27.28 -7.86
N ALA A 18 -17.04 28.17 -8.64
CA ALA A 18 -18.23 27.87 -9.39
C ALA A 18 -17.98 26.63 -10.25
N VAL A 19 -18.48 25.48 -9.79
CA VAL A 19 -18.54 24.27 -10.61
C VAL A 19 -19.58 24.56 -11.66
N SER A 20 -19.12 24.92 -12.87
CA SER A 20 -19.95 24.83 -14.06
C SER A 20 -20.40 23.38 -14.14
N ALA A 21 -21.68 23.14 -13.86
CA ALA A 21 -22.29 21.84 -13.98
C ALA A 21 -22.17 21.43 -15.45
N ALA A 22 -21.18 20.59 -15.76
CA ALA A 22 -21.19 19.86 -17.01
C ALA A 22 -22.54 19.13 -17.10
N PRO A 23 -23.19 19.08 -18.29
CA PRO A 23 -24.47 18.41 -18.41
C PRO A 23 -24.29 17.00 -17.86
N VAL A 24 -25.14 16.62 -16.91
CA VAL A 24 -25.20 15.26 -16.33
C VAL A 24 -25.60 14.36 -17.49
N LEU A 25 -24.63 13.80 -18.17
CA LEU A 25 -24.85 12.73 -19.14
C LEU A 25 -25.46 11.58 -18.36
N ASP A 26 -26.70 11.26 -18.70
CA ASP A 26 -27.47 10.22 -18.03
C ASP A 26 -26.85 8.85 -18.35
N TYR A 27 -25.87 8.46 -17.54
CA TYR A 27 -25.31 7.11 -17.59
C TYR A 27 -26.44 6.11 -17.40
N THR A 28 -26.55 5.14 -18.29
CA THR A 28 -27.54 4.11 -18.10
C THR A 28 -27.34 3.41 -16.76
N GLY A 29 -28.42 2.98 -16.11
CA GLY A 29 -28.34 2.31 -14.81
C GLY A 29 -27.37 1.13 -14.81
N ALA A 30 -27.22 0.43 -15.94
CA ALA A 30 -26.30 -0.67 -16.15
C ALA A 30 -24.82 -0.26 -16.02
N GLU A 31 -24.43 0.89 -16.58
CA GLU A 31 -23.05 1.40 -16.47
C GLU A 31 -22.73 1.86 -15.05
N ARG A 32 -23.69 2.53 -14.40
CA ARG A 32 -23.55 2.95 -12.99
C ARG A 32 -23.35 1.75 -12.07
N LEU A 33 -24.11 0.67 -12.29
CA LEU A 33 -24.00 -0.55 -11.51
C LEU A 33 -22.63 -1.20 -11.71
N GLU A 34 -22.13 -1.28 -12.94
CA GLU A 34 -20.82 -1.86 -13.23
C GLU A 34 -19.68 -1.03 -12.63
N GLU A 35 -19.74 0.29 -12.73
CA GLU A 35 -18.77 1.17 -12.06
C GLU A 35 -18.81 1.03 -10.53
N ALA A 36 -20.00 0.89 -9.95
CA ALA A 36 -20.15 0.68 -8.51
C ALA A 36 -19.53 -0.65 -8.07
N ARG A 37 -19.74 -1.73 -8.85
CA ARG A 37 -19.10 -3.04 -8.61
C ARG A 37 -17.58 -2.94 -8.66
N GLN A 38 -17.03 -2.30 -9.69
CA GLN A 38 -15.58 -2.14 -9.83
C GLN A 38 -14.98 -1.35 -8.66
N ARG A 39 -15.63 -0.28 -8.23
CA ARG A 39 -15.20 0.50 -7.05
C ARG A 39 -15.26 -0.33 -5.76
N GLU A 40 -16.29 -1.16 -5.60
CA GLU A 40 -16.39 -2.02 -4.42
C GLU A 40 -15.35 -3.15 -4.45
N GLU A 41 -15.07 -3.76 -5.61
CA GLU A 41 -13.99 -4.74 -5.75
C GLU A 41 -12.63 -4.12 -5.40
N GLU A 42 -12.33 -2.93 -5.91
CA GLU A 42 -11.10 -2.20 -5.57
C GLU A 42 -11.02 -1.89 -4.08
N ARG A 43 -12.13 -1.47 -3.48
CA ARG A 43 -12.22 -1.22 -2.04
C ARG A 43 -11.92 -2.48 -1.25
N GLN A 44 -12.51 -3.60 -1.64
CA GLN A 44 -12.30 -4.90 -1.00
C GLN A 44 -10.85 -5.37 -1.16
N GLU A 45 -10.23 -5.21 -2.33
CA GLU A 45 -8.82 -5.52 -2.53
C GLU A 45 -7.92 -4.69 -1.60
N ARG A 46 -8.19 -3.40 -1.46
CA ARG A 46 -7.44 -2.51 -0.56
C ARG A 46 -7.59 -2.92 0.92
N LEU A 47 -8.78 -3.35 1.34
CA LEU A 47 -9.04 -3.79 2.71
C LEU A 47 -8.43 -5.17 3.03
N ARG A 48 -8.32 -6.06 2.04
CA ARG A 48 -7.76 -7.41 2.19
C ARG A 48 -6.25 -7.47 2.25
N MET A 49 -5.54 -6.34 2.13
CA MET A 49 -4.08 -6.37 2.26
C MET A 49 -3.67 -6.96 3.60
N PRO A 50 -2.76 -7.95 3.61
CA PRO A 50 -2.38 -8.66 4.82
C PRO A 50 -1.73 -7.70 5.82
N ARG A 51 -2.11 -7.82 7.09
CA ARG A 51 -1.37 -7.21 8.20
C ARG A 51 -0.15 -8.07 8.47
N VAL A 52 1.03 -7.49 8.37
CA VAL A 52 2.24 -8.11 8.88
C VAL A 52 2.29 -7.86 10.39
N GLU A 53 2.30 -8.93 11.20
CA GLU A 53 2.47 -8.82 12.63
C GLU A 53 3.79 -8.13 12.96
N ASN A 54 3.73 -7.22 13.94
CA ASN A 54 4.92 -6.51 14.38
C ASN A 54 5.95 -7.48 14.96
N MET A 55 7.06 -7.64 14.28
CA MET A 55 8.18 -8.49 14.72
C MET A 55 9.09 -7.81 15.77
N GLY A 56 8.60 -6.72 16.38
CA GLY A 56 9.33 -6.06 17.47
C GLY A 56 9.42 -6.98 18.68
N SER A 57 10.61 -7.46 18.98
CA SER A 57 10.91 -8.23 20.18
C SER A 57 10.41 -7.48 21.41
N SER A 58 9.62 -8.15 22.24
CA SER A 58 9.49 -7.75 23.64
C SER A 58 10.88 -7.93 24.27
N VAL A 59 11.61 -6.84 24.39
CA VAL A 59 12.79 -6.84 25.26
C VAL A 59 12.25 -7.02 26.66
N ASN A 60 12.48 -8.20 27.24
CA ASN A 60 12.27 -8.40 28.65
C ASN A 60 13.13 -7.37 29.40
N GLU A 61 12.50 -6.32 29.87
CA GLU A 61 13.10 -5.39 30.83
C GLU A 61 13.43 -6.19 32.08
N LYS A 62 14.69 -6.66 32.19
CA LYS A 62 15.23 -6.94 33.51
C LYS A 62 15.30 -5.58 34.20
N GLU A 63 14.52 -5.42 35.28
CA GLU A 63 14.64 -4.32 36.22
C GLU A 63 16.10 -4.17 36.60
N GLU A 64 16.75 -3.12 36.17
CA GLU A 64 18.07 -2.77 36.67
C GLU A 64 17.92 -2.29 38.11
N THR A 65 18.51 -3.06 39.02
CA THR A 65 18.77 -2.71 40.41
C THR A 65 19.24 -1.26 40.49
N GLN A 66 18.63 -0.46 41.34
CA GLN A 66 19.09 0.87 41.72
C GLN A 66 20.53 0.78 42.19
N GLY A 67 21.47 1.07 41.31
CA GLY A 67 22.88 1.12 41.62
C GLY A 67 23.18 2.30 42.56
N ALA A 68 24.05 2.08 43.53
CA ALA A 68 24.57 3.08 44.46
C ALA A 68 24.99 4.37 43.76
N ALA A 69 24.75 5.52 44.40
CA ALA A 69 25.15 6.82 43.92
C ALA A 69 26.64 6.88 43.61
N GLY A 70 27.01 6.74 42.33
CA GLY A 70 28.37 6.88 41.85
C GLY A 70 28.78 8.34 41.68
N PRO A 71 30.05 8.63 41.31
CA PRO A 71 30.53 9.98 41.08
C PRO A 71 29.68 10.66 39.98
N VAL A 72 29.42 11.94 40.20
CA VAL A 72 28.70 12.80 39.26
C VAL A 72 29.71 13.71 38.55
N PHE A 73 29.57 13.84 37.23
CA PHE A 73 30.45 14.67 36.41
C PHE A 73 29.59 15.67 35.63
N ARG A 74 30.05 16.91 35.52
CA ARG A 74 29.49 17.89 34.62
C ARG A 74 29.84 17.51 33.19
N ILE A 75 28.84 17.31 32.34
CA ILE A 75 29.00 16.96 30.93
C ILE A 75 28.74 18.20 30.08
N ASP A 76 29.78 18.74 29.48
CA ASP A 76 29.72 19.95 28.64
C ASP A 76 29.53 19.58 27.15
N GLU A 77 29.93 18.34 26.77
CA GLU A 77 29.84 17.87 25.39
C GLU A 77 29.47 16.38 25.35
N ILE A 78 28.51 16.02 24.48
CA ILE A 78 28.17 14.64 24.20
C ILE A 78 28.49 14.34 22.74
N ILE A 79 29.46 13.48 22.49
CA ILE A 79 29.95 13.11 21.17
C ILE A 79 29.35 11.77 20.78
N LEU A 80 28.58 11.75 19.66
CA LEU A 80 28.02 10.52 19.12
C LEU A 80 28.85 10.09 17.91
N SER A 81 29.64 9.02 18.05
CA SER A 81 30.46 8.44 16.98
C SER A 81 29.73 7.35 16.22
N GLY A 82 30.10 7.11 14.95
CA GLY A 82 29.43 6.15 14.07
C GLY A 82 28.07 6.62 13.57
N GLN A 83 27.79 7.92 13.68
CA GLN A 83 26.55 8.52 13.21
C GLN A 83 26.54 8.60 11.68
N GLU A 84 25.46 8.08 11.08
CA GLU A 84 25.07 8.35 9.69
C GLU A 84 23.98 9.42 9.68
N GLU A 85 23.75 10.09 8.54
CA GLU A 85 22.71 11.14 8.40
C GLU A 85 21.32 10.68 8.89
N LYS A 86 21.01 9.39 8.75
CA LYS A 86 19.75 8.79 9.19
C LYS A 86 19.47 8.89 10.70
N PHE A 87 20.49 9.17 11.51
CA PHE A 87 20.39 9.23 12.97
C PHE A 87 20.42 10.66 13.54
N GLY A 88 20.33 11.70 12.68
CA GLY A 88 20.32 13.10 13.09
C GLY A 88 19.32 13.44 14.19
N TRP A 89 18.17 12.76 14.22
CA TRP A 89 17.14 12.89 15.26
C TRP A 89 17.60 12.56 16.68
N MET A 90 18.73 11.87 16.85
CA MET A 90 19.31 11.58 18.17
C MET A 90 19.79 12.86 18.88
N GLN A 91 20.14 13.87 18.13
CA GLN A 91 20.58 15.16 18.69
C GLN A 91 19.47 15.80 19.54
N ASP A 92 18.19 15.66 19.12
CA ASP A 92 17.05 16.19 19.87
C ASP A 92 16.91 15.55 21.28
N ILE A 93 17.36 14.28 21.41
CA ILE A 93 17.36 13.56 22.70
C ILE A 93 18.61 13.90 23.52
N ILE A 94 19.74 14.14 22.87
CA ILE A 94 21.03 14.41 23.50
C ILE A 94 21.10 15.87 24.02
N GLN A 95 20.60 16.83 23.28
CA GLN A 95 20.69 18.28 23.58
C GLN A 95 20.28 18.65 25.02
N PRO A 96 19.18 18.13 25.60
CA PRO A 96 18.78 18.46 26.96
C PRO A 96 19.74 17.99 28.06
N HIS A 97 20.71 17.11 27.70
CA HIS A 97 21.68 16.54 28.66
C HIS A 97 23.06 17.23 28.58
N ILE A 98 23.27 18.17 27.65
CA ILE A 98 24.46 18.96 27.55
C ILE A 98 24.48 20.06 28.64
N HIS A 99 25.62 20.35 29.25
CA HIS A 99 25.81 21.24 30.37
C HIS A 99 25.08 20.83 31.66
N THR A 100 24.80 19.52 31.83
CA THR A 100 24.16 18.97 33.03
C THR A 100 25.13 18.10 33.83
N ASP A 101 24.82 17.95 35.12
CA ASP A 101 25.54 17.03 36.00
C ASP A 101 24.99 15.62 35.82
N MET A 102 25.83 14.69 35.36
CA MET A 102 25.45 13.32 35.04
C MET A 102 26.26 12.32 35.87
N GLY A 103 25.55 11.48 36.59
CA GLY A 103 26.10 10.24 37.18
C GLY A 103 25.90 9.05 36.25
N ILE A 104 26.45 7.90 36.61
CA ILE A 104 26.34 6.63 35.85
C ILE A 104 24.86 6.29 35.52
N SER A 105 23.97 6.49 36.49
CA SER A 105 22.54 6.22 36.32
C SER A 105 21.88 7.13 35.28
N SER A 106 22.28 8.41 35.22
CA SER A 106 21.77 9.36 34.23
C SER A 106 22.27 9.03 32.82
N VAL A 107 23.55 8.64 32.70
CA VAL A 107 24.13 8.19 31.41
C VAL A 107 23.44 6.91 30.93
N ASN A 108 23.23 5.93 31.81
CA ASN A 108 22.53 4.70 31.44
C ASN A 108 21.08 4.98 31.01
N ARG A 109 20.39 5.92 31.66
CA ARG A 109 19.04 6.35 31.27
C ARG A 109 19.05 6.96 29.86
N LEU A 110 19.98 7.86 29.57
CA LEU A 110 20.13 8.46 28.23
C LEU A 110 20.35 7.37 27.17
N VAL A 111 21.23 6.40 27.43
CA VAL A 111 21.50 5.29 26.51
C VAL A 111 20.26 4.39 26.34
N LYS A 112 19.53 4.13 27.42
CA LYS A 112 18.25 3.39 27.37
C LYS A 112 17.21 4.11 26.51
N ASP A 113 17.06 5.42 26.67
CA ASP A 113 16.13 6.24 25.90
C ASP A 113 16.49 6.27 24.41
N LEU A 114 17.78 6.41 24.09
CA LEU A 114 18.28 6.35 22.71
C LEU A 114 18.04 4.96 22.09
N ASN A 115 18.32 3.88 22.82
CA ASN A 115 18.07 2.51 22.34
C ASN A 115 16.57 2.22 22.16
N ALA A 116 15.72 2.68 23.07
CA ALA A 116 14.28 2.55 22.96
C ALA A 116 13.76 3.27 21.68
N LYS A 117 14.33 4.42 21.38
CA LYS A 117 13.98 5.18 20.18
C LYS A 117 14.49 4.52 18.89
N LEU A 118 15.68 3.88 18.92
CA LEU A 118 16.16 3.05 17.80
C LEU A 118 15.17 1.91 17.49
N LEU A 119 14.75 1.19 18.54
CA LEU A 119 13.77 0.10 18.39
C LEU A 119 12.42 0.62 17.85
N ASP A 120 11.91 1.73 18.37
CA ASP A 120 10.66 2.35 17.91
C ASP A 120 10.74 2.71 16.40
N LYS A 121 11.88 3.27 15.96
CA LYS A 121 12.14 3.57 14.55
C LYS A 121 12.46 2.35 13.68
N GLY A 122 12.53 1.16 14.29
CA GLY A 122 12.72 -0.11 13.58
C GLY A 122 14.17 -0.57 13.40
N TYR A 123 15.15 0.04 14.05
CA TYR A 123 16.57 -0.35 14.00
C TYR A 123 16.86 -1.41 15.08
N VAL A 124 16.23 -2.57 14.94
CA VAL A 124 16.19 -3.62 15.99
C VAL A 124 17.53 -4.31 16.24
N THR A 125 18.49 -4.18 15.32
CA THR A 125 19.84 -4.78 15.44
C THR A 125 20.92 -3.72 15.72
N SER A 126 20.54 -2.44 15.77
CA SER A 126 21.46 -1.35 16.10
C SER A 126 21.34 -0.96 17.57
N ARG A 127 22.44 -0.55 18.18
CA ARG A 127 22.49 -0.17 19.60
C ARG A 127 23.48 0.96 19.87
N ILE A 128 23.21 1.72 20.92
CA ILE A 128 24.16 2.66 21.50
C ILE A 128 24.97 1.95 22.56
N VAL A 129 26.29 2.11 22.49
CA VAL A 129 27.24 1.58 23.47
C VAL A 129 28.09 2.72 24.04
N ILE A 130 28.49 2.57 25.28
CA ILE A 130 29.41 3.47 25.98
C ILE A 130 30.79 2.83 25.89
N PRO A 131 31.74 3.37 25.12
CA PRO A 131 33.12 2.89 25.16
C PRO A 131 33.78 3.22 26.50
N GLU A 132 34.85 2.51 26.80
CA GLU A 132 35.69 2.86 27.98
C GLU A 132 36.19 4.28 27.83
N GLN A 133 35.93 5.10 28.85
CA GLN A 133 36.23 6.53 28.80
C GLN A 133 36.41 7.16 30.19
N ASN A 134 37.03 8.32 30.21
CA ASN A 134 37.17 9.13 31.42
C ASN A 134 36.30 10.42 31.26
N MET A 135 35.23 10.51 32.05
CA MET A 135 34.28 11.64 32.01
C MET A 135 34.75 12.87 32.79
N LYS A 136 35.91 12.86 33.46
CA LYS A 136 36.44 13.99 34.24
C LYS A 136 36.73 15.23 33.37
N ASN A 137 36.87 15.07 32.05
CA ASN A 137 37.09 16.14 31.08
C ASN A 137 35.80 16.81 30.57
N GLY A 138 34.64 16.50 31.14
CA GLY A 138 33.36 17.05 30.72
C GLY A 138 32.79 16.49 29.38
N LYS A 139 33.41 15.44 28.83
CA LYS A 139 33.01 14.85 27.56
C LYS A 139 32.46 13.46 27.78
N LEU A 140 31.26 13.19 27.18
CA LEU A 140 30.66 11.87 27.13
C LEU A 140 30.71 11.36 25.68
N LEU A 141 31.43 10.26 25.44
CA LEU A 141 31.47 9.59 24.14
C LEU A 141 30.46 8.46 24.12
N LEU A 142 29.56 8.51 23.15
CA LEU A 142 28.63 7.44 22.80
C LEU A 142 28.97 6.92 21.40
N ARG A 143 28.78 5.63 21.16
CA ARG A 143 29.00 5.03 19.85
C ARG A 143 27.74 4.32 19.38
N ILE A 144 27.32 4.60 18.14
CA ILE A 144 26.29 3.80 17.48
C ILE A 144 26.96 2.57 16.85
N GLN A 145 26.54 1.40 17.26
CA GLN A 145 26.87 0.15 16.62
C GLN A 145 25.72 -0.22 15.70
N THR A 146 25.90 -0.01 14.40
CA THR A 146 24.84 -0.20 13.40
C THR A 146 24.76 -1.65 12.94
N GLY A 147 23.62 -2.28 13.19
CA GLY A 147 23.35 -3.61 12.61
C GLY A 147 22.98 -3.51 11.14
N ARG A 148 23.61 -4.33 10.28
CA ARG A 148 23.43 -4.33 8.83
C ARG A 148 22.88 -5.66 8.34
N LEU A 149 22.21 -5.63 7.21
CA LEU A 149 21.79 -6.84 6.49
C LEU A 149 23.01 -7.49 5.82
N HIS A 150 23.32 -8.74 6.23
CA HIS A 150 24.31 -9.55 5.51
C HIS A 150 23.66 -10.09 4.22
N LYS A 151 22.69 -10.99 4.35
CA LYS A 151 21.97 -11.56 3.20
C LYS A 151 20.56 -12.01 3.58
N ILE A 152 19.72 -12.22 2.57
CA ILE A 152 18.42 -12.87 2.71
C ILE A 152 18.57 -14.30 2.19
N ILE A 153 18.33 -15.28 3.07
CA ILE A 153 18.47 -16.70 2.82
C ILE A 153 17.11 -17.41 2.93
N TYR A 154 17.02 -18.60 2.37
CA TYR A 154 15.83 -19.43 2.50
C TYR A 154 16.03 -20.50 3.57
N SER A 155 15.02 -20.77 4.38
CA SER A 155 15.04 -21.88 5.32
C SER A 155 15.06 -23.23 4.57
N LYS A 156 15.52 -24.29 5.24
CA LYS A 156 15.78 -25.62 4.65
C LYS A 156 14.61 -26.19 3.83
N ASN A 157 13.37 -25.93 4.24
CA ASN A 157 12.15 -26.43 3.60
C ASN A 157 11.38 -25.34 2.84
N SER A 158 11.99 -24.19 2.59
CA SER A 158 11.36 -23.07 1.92
C SER A 158 11.25 -23.27 0.41
N ALA A 159 10.17 -22.76 -0.15
CA ALA A 159 10.07 -22.58 -1.58
C ALA A 159 10.99 -21.44 -2.05
N LEU A 160 11.69 -21.62 -3.17
CA LEU A 160 12.58 -20.60 -3.75
C LEU A 160 11.76 -19.65 -4.62
N ILE A 161 11.24 -18.58 -3.99
CA ILE A 161 10.51 -17.50 -4.66
C ILE A 161 11.37 -16.24 -4.64
N PRO A 162 11.58 -15.55 -5.77
CA PRO A 162 12.35 -14.32 -5.82
C PRO A 162 11.80 -13.28 -4.84
N TRP A 163 12.66 -12.72 -4.00
CA TRP A 163 12.31 -11.72 -2.99
C TRP A 163 12.74 -10.31 -3.38
N LYS A 164 13.72 -10.18 -4.30
CA LYS A 164 14.40 -8.90 -4.59
C LYS A 164 13.47 -7.78 -5.05
N ASN A 165 12.41 -8.10 -5.79
CA ASN A 165 11.45 -7.08 -6.22
C ASN A 165 10.44 -6.72 -5.13
N ALA A 166 10.32 -7.52 -4.07
CA ALA A 166 9.40 -7.26 -2.96
C ALA A 166 10.06 -6.46 -1.83
N PHE A 167 11.33 -6.73 -1.52
CA PHE A 167 12.02 -6.12 -0.38
C PHE A 167 12.77 -4.84 -0.76
N PRO A 168 12.45 -3.68 -0.12
CA PRO A 168 13.14 -2.41 -0.36
C PRO A 168 14.44 -2.28 0.45
N ILE A 169 15.25 -3.33 0.50
CA ILE A 169 16.53 -3.37 1.23
C ILE A 169 17.56 -4.18 0.44
N LYS A 170 18.82 -3.81 0.53
CA LYS A 170 19.94 -4.49 -0.10
C LYS A 170 20.94 -4.99 0.94
N GLU A 171 21.78 -5.95 0.55
CA GLU A 171 22.91 -6.42 1.34
C GLU A 171 23.84 -5.24 1.67
N GLY A 172 24.32 -5.17 2.92
CA GLY A 172 25.11 -4.08 3.45
C GLY A 172 24.32 -2.86 3.95
N ASP A 173 23.03 -2.73 3.63
CA ASP A 173 22.17 -1.65 4.17
C ASP A 173 22.02 -1.79 5.69
N ILE A 174 21.86 -0.64 6.40
CA ILE A 174 21.45 -0.68 7.80
C ILE A 174 20.09 -1.39 7.88
N LEU A 175 20.04 -2.42 8.71
CA LEU A 175 18.84 -3.23 8.88
C LEU A 175 17.75 -2.42 9.59
N ASN A 176 16.62 -2.28 8.91
CA ASN A 176 15.42 -1.68 9.48
C ASN A 176 14.24 -2.63 9.28
N ILE A 177 13.62 -3.02 10.38
CA ILE A 177 12.52 -3.99 10.36
C ILE A 177 11.33 -3.50 9.52
N ARG A 178 11.10 -2.19 9.42
CA ARG A 178 10.00 -1.62 8.63
C ARG A 178 10.17 -1.85 7.13
N ARG A 179 11.43 -1.87 6.65
CA ARG A 179 11.75 -2.24 5.26
C ARG A 179 11.52 -3.73 5.02
N LEU A 180 11.85 -4.57 6.00
CA LEU A 180 11.60 -6.01 5.94
C LEU A 180 10.10 -6.33 5.98
N GLU A 181 9.35 -5.68 6.88
CA GLU A 181 7.88 -5.80 6.96
C GLU A 181 7.20 -5.40 5.64
N GLN A 182 7.71 -4.36 4.97
CA GLN A 182 7.20 -3.95 3.66
C GLN A 182 7.41 -5.06 2.62
N GLY A 183 8.61 -5.62 2.55
CA GLY A 183 8.90 -6.73 1.64
C GLY A 183 8.04 -7.97 1.91
N LEU A 184 7.89 -8.31 3.18
CA LEU A 184 7.05 -9.42 3.61
C LEU A 184 5.58 -9.20 3.23
N GLU A 185 5.06 -7.97 3.40
CA GLU A 185 3.70 -7.61 2.97
C GLU A 185 3.52 -7.73 1.46
N GLN A 186 4.49 -7.28 0.68
CA GLN A 186 4.46 -7.42 -0.79
C GLN A 186 4.43 -8.88 -1.23
N MET A 187 5.14 -9.77 -0.54
CA MET A 187 5.06 -11.20 -0.84
C MET A 187 3.74 -11.82 -0.37
N LYS A 188 3.25 -11.49 0.83
CA LYS A 188 1.97 -11.97 1.38
C LYS A 188 0.74 -11.45 0.63
N ARG A 189 0.88 -10.40 -0.17
CA ARG A 189 -0.17 -9.94 -1.09
C ARG A 189 -0.56 -11.04 -2.08
N VAL A 190 0.39 -11.91 -2.42
CA VAL A 190 0.18 -13.08 -3.27
C VAL A 190 -0.44 -14.20 -2.45
N SER A 191 -1.72 -14.40 -2.60
CA SER A 191 -2.54 -15.29 -1.75
C SER A 191 -2.17 -16.78 -1.83
N SER A 192 -1.34 -17.18 -2.81
CA SER A 192 -0.75 -18.52 -2.91
C SER A 192 0.56 -18.67 -2.14
N LEU A 193 1.00 -17.66 -1.41
CA LEU A 193 2.21 -17.70 -0.60
C LEU A 193 1.86 -17.49 0.88
N ASP A 194 2.36 -18.38 1.72
CA ASP A 194 2.51 -18.10 3.15
C ASP A 194 4.00 -17.85 3.41
N VAL A 195 4.31 -16.65 3.90
CA VAL A 195 5.69 -16.18 4.06
C VAL A 195 5.90 -15.72 5.49
N SER A 196 6.96 -16.25 6.12
CA SER A 196 7.46 -15.77 7.40
C SER A 196 8.95 -15.48 7.31
N MET A 197 9.47 -14.70 8.24
CA MET A 197 10.89 -14.39 8.30
C MET A 197 11.41 -14.46 9.73
N LYS A 198 12.72 -14.73 9.88
CA LYS A 198 13.46 -14.69 11.15
C LYS A 198 14.76 -13.92 10.94
N LEU A 199 15.18 -13.22 11.99
CA LEU A 199 16.49 -12.58 12.03
C LEU A 199 17.48 -13.53 12.69
N LEU A 200 18.57 -13.82 12.04
CA LEU A 200 19.63 -14.68 12.55
C LEU A 200 20.94 -13.89 12.62
N PRO A 201 21.77 -14.04 13.67
CA PRO A 201 23.09 -13.44 13.69
C PRO A 201 23.92 -14.05 12.55
N ALA A 202 24.64 -13.21 11.80
CA ALA A 202 25.63 -13.67 10.84
C ALA A 202 26.97 -13.98 11.53
N GLU A 203 27.90 -14.62 10.82
CA GLU A 203 29.24 -14.88 11.33
C GLU A 203 30.06 -13.58 11.52
N GLU A 204 29.80 -12.59 10.70
CA GLU A 204 30.42 -11.27 10.78
C GLU A 204 29.76 -10.42 11.87
N ALA A 205 30.59 -9.66 12.61
CA ALA A 205 30.11 -8.77 13.66
C ALA A 205 29.19 -7.68 13.10
N ASP A 206 28.11 -7.37 13.83
CA ASP A 206 27.10 -6.38 13.49
C ASP A 206 26.33 -6.65 12.18
N MET A 207 26.46 -7.86 11.63
CA MET A 207 25.72 -8.35 10.47
C MET A 207 24.59 -9.29 10.90
N THR A 208 23.50 -9.26 10.12
CA THR A 208 22.31 -10.08 10.39
C THR A 208 21.81 -10.73 9.09
N ASP A 209 21.61 -12.05 9.12
CA ASP A 209 20.91 -12.76 8.06
C ASP A 209 19.40 -12.69 8.28
N VAL A 210 18.64 -12.60 7.17
CA VAL A 210 17.19 -12.72 7.18
C VAL A 210 16.80 -14.04 6.56
N GLU A 211 16.32 -14.99 7.37
CA GLU A 211 15.84 -16.27 6.89
C GLU A 211 14.38 -16.19 6.49
N LEU A 212 14.06 -16.46 5.23
CA LEU A 212 12.70 -16.55 4.70
C LEU A 212 12.21 -18.00 4.69
N SER A 213 11.03 -18.21 5.26
CA SER A 213 10.30 -19.48 5.19
C SER A 213 9.04 -19.27 4.35
N ILE A 214 8.98 -19.91 3.18
CA ILE A 214 7.92 -19.70 2.18
C ILE A 214 7.25 -21.04 1.89
N THR A 215 5.94 -21.10 2.09
CA THR A 215 5.09 -22.22 1.69
C THR A 215 4.24 -21.82 0.50
N LYS A 216 4.21 -22.69 -0.52
CA LYS A 216 3.39 -22.50 -1.73
C LYS A 216 2.03 -23.16 -1.60
N GLY A 217 0.97 -22.40 -1.82
CA GLY A 217 -0.38 -22.88 -2.06
C GLY A 217 -0.73 -22.94 -3.55
N LYS A 218 -2.01 -23.08 -3.86
CA LYS A 218 -2.54 -23.14 -5.23
C LYS A 218 -2.30 -21.81 -5.95
N GLN A 219 -1.56 -21.85 -7.05
CA GLN A 219 -1.23 -20.70 -7.87
C GLN A 219 -2.43 -20.17 -8.67
N ILE A 220 -3.30 -21.07 -9.10
CA ILE A 220 -4.48 -20.75 -9.90
C ILE A 220 -5.69 -20.89 -9.00
N LYS A 221 -6.55 -19.88 -9.02
CA LYS A 221 -7.80 -19.80 -8.26
C LYS A 221 -8.91 -19.34 -9.18
N GLY A 222 -10.04 -20.03 -9.16
CA GLY A 222 -11.21 -19.66 -9.93
C GLY A 222 -12.42 -19.47 -9.03
N SER A 223 -13.35 -18.63 -9.47
CA SER A 223 -14.67 -18.47 -8.87
C SER A 223 -15.73 -18.42 -9.97
N LEU A 224 -16.89 -18.98 -9.66
CA LEU A 224 -18.10 -18.90 -10.47
C LEU A 224 -19.25 -18.57 -9.54
N SER A 225 -20.03 -17.55 -9.87
CA SER A 225 -21.22 -17.19 -9.12
C SER A 225 -22.38 -16.81 -10.03
N VAL A 226 -23.59 -16.97 -9.50
CA VAL A 226 -24.83 -16.53 -10.12
C VAL A 226 -25.58 -15.75 -9.07
N ASP A 227 -26.04 -14.59 -9.43
CA ASP A 227 -26.79 -13.68 -8.55
C ASP A 227 -27.84 -12.89 -9.34
N ASP A 228 -28.73 -12.19 -8.65
CA ASP A 228 -29.80 -11.36 -9.19
C ASP A 228 -29.45 -9.84 -9.13
N SER A 229 -28.18 -9.51 -9.11
CA SER A 229 -27.68 -8.13 -8.98
C SER A 229 -27.74 -7.31 -10.27
N GLY A 230 -28.28 -7.87 -11.36
CA GLY A 230 -28.51 -7.15 -12.61
C GLY A 230 -29.75 -6.25 -12.59
N LEU A 231 -29.92 -5.47 -13.64
CA LEU A 231 -31.10 -4.65 -13.84
C LEU A 231 -32.17 -5.39 -14.67
N GLU A 232 -33.45 -5.15 -14.41
CA GLU A 232 -34.54 -5.77 -15.15
C GLU A 232 -34.47 -5.55 -16.66
N ASP A 233 -34.11 -4.33 -17.06
CA ASP A 233 -34.06 -3.93 -18.50
C ASP A 233 -32.83 -4.45 -19.23
N THR A 234 -31.80 -4.94 -18.53
CA THR A 234 -30.58 -5.47 -19.16
C THR A 234 -30.21 -6.89 -18.69
N GLY A 235 -31.10 -7.52 -17.92
CA GLY A 235 -30.94 -8.86 -17.38
C GLY A 235 -30.62 -8.85 -15.89
N SER A 236 -31.61 -9.24 -15.04
CA SER A 236 -31.50 -9.27 -13.58
C SER A 236 -30.52 -10.35 -13.08
N ILE A 237 -30.58 -11.55 -13.69
CA ILE A 237 -29.67 -12.63 -13.32
C ILE A 237 -28.32 -12.46 -13.98
N GLN A 238 -27.25 -12.49 -13.18
CA GLN A 238 -25.88 -12.33 -13.64
C GLN A 238 -25.07 -13.59 -13.34
N TRP A 239 -24.37 -14.08 -14.36
CA TRP A 239 -23.32 -15.08 -14.23
C TRP A 239 -21.97 -14.40 -14.17
N ASN A 240 -21.19 -14.70 -13.15
CA ASN A 240 -19.87 -14.11 -12.97
C ASN A 240 -18.83 -15.22 -12.89
N ALA A 241 -17.72 -15.06 -13.60
CA ALA A 241 -16.57 -15.95 -13.56
C ALA A 241 -15.29 -15.13 -13.37
N ALA A 242 -14.38 -15.62 -12.52
CA ALA A 242 -13.06 -15.03 -12.39
C ALA A 242 -11.98 -16.09 -12.25
N LEU A 243 -10.83 -15.84 -12.86
CA LEU A 243 -9.62 -16.63 -12.79
C LEU A 243 -8.47 -15.75 -12.33
N GLY A 244 -7.85 -16.13 -11.21
CA GLY A 244 -6.64 -15.48 -10.70
C GLY A 244 -5.44 -16.42 -10.88
N ILE A 245 -4.33 -15.88 -11.36
CA ILE A 245 -3.05 -16.56 -11.46
C ILE A 245 -2.02 -15.77 -10.67
N ASP A 246 -1.59 -16.31 -9.55
CA ASP A 246 -0.57 -15.73 -8.71
C ASP A 246 0.81 -16.06 -9.31
N ARG A 247 1.70 -15.07 -9.33
CA ARG A 247 3.10 -15.24 -9.77
C ARG A 247 3.22 -15.75 -11.22
N LEU A 248 2.48 -15.14 -12.14
CA LEU A 248 2.50 -15.51 -13.57
C LEU A 248 3.93 -15.44 -14.13
N PHE A 249 4.70 -14.41 -13.77
CA PHE A 249 6.11 -14.22 -14.17
C PHE A 249 7.09 -14.51 -13.03
N ASN A 250 6.64 -15.17 -11.95
CA ASN A 250 7.44 -15.46 -10.75
C ASN A 250 8.06 -14.20 -10.11
N ALA A 251 7.37 -13.08 -10.17
CA ALA A 251 7.80 -11.75 -9.71
C ALA A 251 6.90 -11.20 -8.60
N ASN A 252 6.33 -12.06 -7.76
CA ASN A 252 5.34 -11.68 -6.74
C ASN A 252 4.15 -10.91 -7.33
N ASP A 253 3.86 -11.16 -8.58
CA ASP A 253 2.85 -10.54 -9.41
C ASP A 253 1.50 -11.25 -9.28
N LEU A 254 0.43 -10.50 -9.56
CA LEU A 254 -0.95 -10.95 -9.55
C LEU A 254 -1.56 -10.70 -10.93
N PHE A 255 -2.09 -11.75 -11.53
CA PHE A 255 -2.83 -11.66 -12.77
C PHE A 255 -4.26 -12.14 -12.54
N ARG A 256 -5.25 -11.41 -13.05
CA ARG A 256 -6.66 -11.76 -12.93
C ARG A 256 -7.39 -11.50 -14.24
N ILE A 257 -8.23 -12.45 -14.62
CA ILE A 257 -9.22 -12.30 -15.68
C ILE A 257 -10.60 -12.49 -15.05
N SER A 258 -11.55 -11.65 -15.43
CA SER A 258 -12.94 -11.78 -15.00
C SER A 258 -13.89 -11.57 -16.17
N GLY A 259 -15.09 -12.13 -16.05
CA GLY A 259 -16.15 -11.91 -17.00
C GLY A 259 -17.49 -12.10 -16.34
N ASN A 260 -18.48 -11.32 -16.80
CA ASN A 260 -19.86 -11.48 -16.42
C ASN A 260 -20.76 -11.42 -17.66
N THR A 261 -21.91 -12.07 -17.56
CA THR A 261 -22.96 -12.03 -18.58
C THR A 261 -24.30 -12.23 -17.91
N ASP A 262 -25.33 -11.63 -18.49
CA ASP A 262 -26.69 -11.91 -18.05
C ASP A 262 -27.11 -13.35 -18.35
N GLY A 263 -28.01 -13.88 -17.52
CA GLY A 263 -28.61 -15.21 -17.66
C GLY A 263 -29.93 -15.18 -18.41
N SER A 264 -30.27 -14.10 -19.10
CA SER A 264 -31.53 -13.95 -19.81
C SER A 264 -31.63 -14.92 -20.97
N ARG A 265 -32.81 -15.57 -21.11
CA ARG A 265 -33.17 -16.38 -22.30
C ARG A 265 -33.54 -15.49 -23.50
N ASP A 266 -33.85 -14.21 -23.26
CA ASP A 266 -34.32 -13.26 -24.24
C ASP A 266 -33.12 -12.42 -24.79
N GLY A 267 -32.05 -13.09 -25.17
CA GLY A 267 -30.79 -12.47 -25.57
C GLY A 267 -30.85 -11.53 -26.80
N TYR A 268 -32.02 -11.46 -27.46
CA TYR A 268 -32.27 -10.46 -28.51
C TYR A 268 -32.79 -9.14 -27.93
N GLU A 269 -33.64 -9.22 -26.86
CA GLU A 269 -34.30 -8.04 -26.31
C GLU A 269 -33.44 -7.27 -25.32
N LYS A 270 -32.64 -7.98 -24.55
CA LYS A 270 -31.81 -7.40 -23.49
C LYS A 270 -30.58 -8.24 -23.22
N GLY A 271 -29.55 -7.61 -22.72
CA GLY A 271 -28.35 -8.33 -22.29
C GLY A 271 -27.23 -7.43 -21.78
N THR A 272 -26.39 -8.02 -20.95
CA THR A 272 -25.14 -7.42 -20.47
C THR A 272 -23.96 -8.36 -20.63
N ARG A 273 -22.79 -7.82 -20.89
CA ARG A 273 -21.54 -8.57 -20.93
C ARG A 273 -20.37 -7.70 -20.50
N GLY A 274 -19.67 -8.14 -19.47
CA GLY A 274 -18.44 -7.53 -18.98
C GLY A 274 -17.23 -8.46 -19.13
N GLN A 275 -16.07 -7.90 -19.33
CA GLN A 275 -14.76 -8.60 -19.34
C GLN A 275 -13.72 -7.72 -18.70
N GLY A 276 -12.89 -8.28 -17.84
CA GLY A 276 -11.82 -7.57 -17.16
C GLY A 276 -10.51 -8.35 -17.15
N ILE A 277 -9.41 -7.62 -17.26
CA ILE A 277 -8.05 -8.14 -17.07
C ILE A 277 -7.35 -7.17 -16.14
N SER A 278 -6.64 -7.69 -15.15
CA SER A 278 -5.76 -6.90 -14.30
C SER A 278 -4.43 -7.59 -14.07
N TYR A 279 -3.38 -6.78 -13.99
CA TYR A 279 -2.03 -7.23 -13.66
C TYR A 279 -1.41 -6.28 -12.65
N SER A 280 -0.79 -6.81 -11.59
CA SER A 280 -0.17 -6.02 -10.54
C SER A 280 1.15 -6.62 -10.11
N ILE A 281 2.20 -5.79 -10.01
CA ILE A 281 3.57 -6.20 -9.66
C ILE A 281 4.16 -5.25 -8.62
N PRO A 282 4.87 -5.76 -7.57
CA PRO A 282 5.55 -4.94 -6.59
C PRO A 282 6.96 -4.52 -7.03
N GLY A 283 7.43 -3.39 -6.50
CA GLY A 283 8.79 -2.88 -6.61
C GLY A 283 9.28 -2.32 -5.28
N GLY A 284 9.31 -3.15 -4.21
CA GLY A 284 9.69 -2.71 -2.87
C GLY A 284 8.65 -1.78 -2.24
N TRP A 285 8.91 -0.47 -2.21
CA TRP A 285 7.95 0.54 -1.74
C TRP A 285 6.85 0.83 -2.76
N ASP A 286 7.06 0.41 -4.00
CA ASP A 286 6.20 0.71 -5.14
C ASP A 286 5.29 -0.46 -5.50
N THR A 287 4.16 -0.15 -6.13
CA THR A 287 3.27 -1.14 -6.75
C THR A 287 2.73 -0.57 -8.05
N PHE A 288 2.85 -1.35 -9.13
CA PHE A 288 2.30 -1.02 -10.44
C PHE A 288 1.09 -1.90 -10.70
N THR A 289 0.00 -1.30 -11.17
CA THR A 289 -1.22 -2.03 -11.52
C THR A 289 -1.76 -1.53 -12.84
N LEU A 290 -2.06 -2.45 -13.75
CA LEU A 290 -2.73 -2.18 -15.02
C LEU A 290 -4.07 -2.93 -15.01
N ARG A 291 -5.15 -2.23 -15.34
CA ARG A 291 -6.49 -2.80 -15.51
C ARG A 291 -7.03 -2.44 -16.87
N HIS A 292 -7.73 -3.36 -17.49
CA HIS A 292 -8.49 -3.13 -18.71
C HIS A 292 -9.84 -3.82 -18.60
N ASN A 293 -10.91 -3.03 -18.65
CA ASN A 293 -12.28 -3.49 -18.57
C ASN A 293 -13.03 -3.15 -19.85
N ARG A 294 -13.84 -4.07 -20.32
CA ARG A 294 -14.76 -3.87 -21.43
C ARG A 294 -16.15 -4.26 -20.95
N TYR A 295 -17.11 -3.40 -21.23
CA TYR A 295 -18.51 -3.60 -20.88
C TYR A 295 -19.40 -3.32 -22.08
N ARG A 296 -20.47 -4.09 -22.22
CA ARG A 296 -21.50 -3.92 -23.26
C ARG A 296 -22.86 -4.23 -22.65
N TYR A 297 -23.86 -3.49 -23.11
CA TYR A 297 -25.25 -3.77 -22.82
C TYR A 297 -26.11 -3.49 -24.03
N HIS A 298 -27.30 -4.07 -24.08
CA HIS A 298 -28.39 -3.71 -24.97
C HIS A 298 -29.72 -3.94 -24.27
N ARG A 299 -30.73 -3.16 -24.66
CA ARG A 299 -32.11 -3.27 -24.19
C ARG A 299 -33.08 -2.73 -25.24
N ILE A 300 -34.30 -3.27 -25.25
CA ILE A 300 -35.40 -2.70 -26.02
C ILE A 300 -36.01 -1.56 -25.20
N VAL A 301 -36.11 -0.38 -25.80
CA VAL A 301 -36.81 0.76 -25.25
C VAL A 301 -38.19 0.80 -25.91
N LYS A 302 -39.23 0.61 -25.11
CA LYS A 302 -40.62 0.73 -25.56
C LYS A 302 -40.95 2.18 -25.85
N SER A 303 -41.38 2.50 -27.07
CA SER A 303 -41.71 3.86 -27.50
C SER A 303 -42.88 3.81 -28.48
N ASN A 304 -43.57 4.95 -28.66
CA ASN A 304 -44.63 5.12 -29.62
C ASN A 304 -44.14 6.09 -30.71
N PRO A 305 -44.20 5.73 -31.99
CA PRO A 305 -44.93 4.57 -32.57
C PRO A 305 -44.10 3.30 -32.68
N TYR A 306 -42.77 3.31 -32.49
CA TYR A 306 -41.95 2.10 -32.70
C TYR A 306 -40.95 1.92 -31.53
N ASP A 307 -40.79 0.67 -31.10
CA ASP A 307 -39.74 0.26 -30.19
C ASP A 307 -38.38 0.34 -30.87
N PHE A 308 -37.31 0.58 -30.07
CA PHE A 308 -35.96 0.60 -30.59
C PHE A 308 -34.97 -0.07 -29.63
N ILE A 309 -33.86 -0.58 -30.17
CA ILE A 309 -32.76 -1.15 -29.39
C ILE A 309 -31.78 -0.05 -29.02
N SER A 310 -31.62 0.17 -27.70
CA SER A 310 -30.56 1.01 -27.16
C SER A 310 -29.40 0.12 -26.70
N SER A 311 -28.18 0.42 -27.14
CA SER A 311 -27.00 -0.33 -26.72
C SER A 311 -25.79 0.58 -26.44
N GLY A 312 -24.86 0.07 -25.64
CA GLY A 312 -23.63 0.77 -25.28
C GLY A 312 -22.43 -0.17 -25.21
N LYS A 313 -21.26 0.39 -25.54
CA LYS A 313 -19.96 -0.30 -25.45
C LYS A 313 -18.99 0.63 -24.74
N THR A 314 -18.49 0.23 -23.58
CA THR A 314 -17.52 1.00 -22.79
C THR A 314 -16.22 0.22 -22.62
N ARG A 315 -15.09 0.89 -22.76
CA ARG A 315 -13.74 0.36 -22.47
C ARG A 315 -13.07 1.31 -21.51
N ILE A 316 -12.49 0.76 -20.46
CA ILE A 316 -11.75 1.51 -19.45
C ILE A 316 -10.38 0.86 -19.31
N THR A 317 -9.33 1.65 -19.51
CA THR A 317 -7.95 1.24 -19.23
C THR A 317 -7.42 2.14 -18.14
N GLU A 318 -6.92 1.55 -17.07
CA GLU A 318 -6.38 2.27 -15.93
C GLU A 318 -4.96 1.75 -15.62
N PHE A 319 -4.04 2.68 -15.47
CA PHE A 319 -2.72 2.44 -14.93
C PHE A 319 -2.62 3.14 -13.57
N THR A 320 -2.23 2.40 -12.52
CA THR A 320 -2.03 2.94 -11.18
C THR A 320 -0.60 2.67 -10.72
N PHE A 321 0.07 3.71 -10.28
CA PHE A 321 1.33 3.67 -9.55
C PHE A 321 1.07 4.06 -8.10
N SER A 322 1.48 3.22 -7.14
CA SER A 322 1.33 3.48 -5.71
C SER A 322 2.68 3.41 -5.02
N HIS A 323 3.00 4.41 -4.19
CA HIS A 323 4.25 4.53 -3.44
C HIS A 323 3.98 4.64 -1.94
N VAL A 324 4.64 3.79 -1.15
CA VAL A 324 4.62 3.87 0.32
C VAL A 324 5.75 4.80 0.77
N MET A 325 5.41 6.00 1.24
CA MET A 325 6.37 6.99 1.74
C MET A 325 6.96 6.62 3.09
N GLY A 326 6.14 6.03 3.95
CA GLY A 326 6.56 5.68 5.29
C GLY A 326 5.73 4.57 5.93
N ARG A 327 6.39 3.89 6.88
CA ARG A 327 5.82 2.83 7.68
C ARG A 327 6.36 2.91 9.10
N THR A 328 5.47 2.88 10.07
CA THR A 328 5.76 2.75 11.48
C THR A 328 5.23 1.42 12.03
N LYS A 329 5.31 1.20 13.33
CA LYS A 329 4.71 0.04 13.99
C LYS A 329 3.20 -0.06 13.73
N ASN A 330 2.50 1.08 13.72
CA ASN A 330 1.04 1.13 13.72
C ASN A 330 0.45 1.88 12.53
N GLU A 331 1.27 2.29 11.58
CA GLU A 331 0.83 3.17 10.50
C GLU A 331 1.61 2.89 9.21
N LYS A 332 0.94 3.02 8.08
CA LYS A 332 1.54 2.99 6.74
C LYS A 332 0.85 4.03 5.87
N TYR A 333 1.62 4.98 5.34
CA TYR A 333 1.11 6.07 4.51
C TYR A 333 1.89 6.23 3.22
N GLY A 334 1.23 6.83 2.24
CA GLY A 334 1.83 7.03 0.93
C GLY A 334 0.91 7.78 -0.02
N TRP A 335 1.23 7.69 -1.30
CA TRP A 335 0.45 8.30 -2.36
C TRP A 335 0.29 7.34 -3.55
N ASP A 336 -0.72 7.59 -4.35
CA ASP A 336 -0.95 6.89 -5.61
C ASP A 336 -1.29 7.88 -6.73
N ILE A 337 -0.93 7.52 -7.96
CA ILE A 337 -1.33 8.22 -9.18
C ILE A 337 -2.01 7.19 -10.08
N SER A 338 -3.21 7.51 -10.54
CA SER A 338 -3.94 6.71 -11.51
C SER A 338 -4.19 7.52 -12.78
N LEU A 339 -3.95 6.89 -13.93
CA LEU A 339 -4.29 7.40 -15.25
C LEU A 339 -5.36 6.50 -15.85
N THR A 340 -6.53 7.07 -16.10
CA THR A 340 -7.68 6.33 -16.62
C THR A 340 -8.07 6.85 -18.00
N LYS A 341 -8.06 5.97 -19.01
CA LYS A 341 -8.65 6.24 -20.32
C LYS A 341 -9.98 5.50 -20.43
N ARG A 342 -11.04 6.24 -20.81
CA ARG A 342 -12.38 5.71 -21.01
C ARG A 342 -12.85 6.04 -22.42
N ASN A 343 -13.31 5.02 -23.16
CA ASN A 343 -14.01 5.14 -24.43
C ASN A 343 -15.41 4.56 -24.28
N ALA A 344 -16.44 5.34 -24.54
CA ALA A 344 -17.82 4.91 -24.48
C ALA A 344 -18.55 5.32 -25.77
N HIS A 345 -19.27 4.37 -26.36
CA HIS A 345 -20.03 4.55 -27.59
C HIS A 345 -21.44 4.03 -27.39
N TYR A 346 -22.42 4.77 -27.84
CA TYR A 346 -23.85 4.49 -27.71
C TYR A 346 -24.52 4.37 -29.06
N PHE A 347 -25.52 3.50 -29.16
CA PHE A 347 -26.17 3.14 -30.43
C PHE A 347 -27.68 3.07 -30.24
N ILE A 348 -28.42 3.43 -31.28
CA ILE A 348 -29.84 3.16 -31.45
C ILE A 348 -30.00 2.34 -32.73
N ASN A 349 -30.62 1.14 -32.62
CA ASN A 349 -30.77 0.20 -33.76
C ASN A 349 -29.46 0.03 -34.55
N ASP A 350 -28.34 -0.21 -33.84
CA ASP A 350 -26.96 -0.34 -34.35
C ASP A 350 -26.35 0.90 -35.01
N MET A 351 -27.08 2.01 -35.08
CA MET A 351 -26.52 3.30 -35.51
C MET A 351 -25.90 4.03 -34.33
N GLU A 352 -24.63 4.38 -34.46
CA GLU A 352 -23.91 5.14 -33.41
C GLU A 352 -24.50 6.54 -33.28
N ILE A 353 -24.57 7.02 -32.02
CA ILE A 353 -24.98 8.37 -31.68
C ILE A 353 -23.69 9.17 -31.36
N PRO A 354 -23.10 9.87 -32.36
CA PRO A 354 -21.78 10.51 -32.18
C PRO A 354 -21.76 11.56 -31.07
N VAL A 355 -22.87 12.26 -30.84
CA VAL A 355 -22.98 13.30 -29.80
C VAL A 355 -22.93 12.73 -28.36
N GLN A 356 -23.16 11.43 -28.20
CA GLN A 356 -23.06 10.72 -26.91
C GLN A 356 -21.75 9.96 -26.76
N ALA A 357 -20.96 9.84 -27.83
CA ALA A 357 -19.66 9.19 -27.74
C ALA A 357 -18.72 9.97 -26.79
N MET A 358 -18.07 9.25 -25.89
CA MET A 358 -17.12 9.82 -24.93
C MET A 358 -15.76 9.17 -25.08
N ASP A 359 -14.75 9.99 -25.32
CA ASP A 359 -13.35 9.60 -25.22
C ASP A 359 -12.69 10.54 -24.20
N THR A 360 -12.45 10.05 -23.01
CA THR A 360 -11.96 10.86 -21.89
C THR A 360 -10.73 10.24 -21.27
N THR A 361 -9.81 11.10 -20.87
CA THR A 361 -8.66 10.72 -20.04
C THR A 361 -8.71 11.52 -18.75
N ALA A 362 -8.49 10.85 -17.63
CA ALA A 362 -8.44 11.47 -16.32
C ALA A 362 -7.20 11.01 -15.57
N MET A 363 -6.59 11.93 -14.83
CA MET A 363 -5.55 11.65 -13.85
C MET A 363 -6.12 11.84 -12.45
N GLU A 364 -5.81 10.93 -11.55
CA GLU A 364 -6.15 11.03 -10.14
C GLU A 364 -4.88 10.91 -9.31
N ILE A 365 -4.69 11.82 -8.36
CA ILE A 365 -3.63 11.78 -7.35
C ILE A 365 -4.31 11.54 -6.01
N GLY A 366 -3.88 10.51 -5.29
CA GLY A 366 -4.40 10.13 -3.99
C GLY A 366 -3.33 10.13 -2.92
N LEU A 367 -3.70 10.54 -1.71
CA LEU A 367 -2.94 10.30 -0.48
C LEU A 367 -3.68 9.24 0.32
N PHE A 368 -2.96 8.25 0.80
CA PHE A 368 -3.57 7.21 1.63
C PHE A 368 -2.84 7.06 2.96
N ASP A 369 -3.61 6.69 3.96
CA ASP A 369 -3.12 6.34 5.28
C ASP A 369 -3.84 5.09 5.80
N ARG A 370 -3.08 4.19 6.42
CA ARG A 370 -3.57 2.99 7.06
C ARG A 370 -3.05 2.91 8.48
N VAL A 371 -3.95 3.07 9.44
CA VAL A 371 -3.66 3.00 10.87
C VAL A 371 -4.14 1.66 11.44
N TYR A 372 -3.27 0.98 12.15
CA TYR A 372 -3.58 -0.27 12.86
C TYR A 372 -3.79 0.03 14.35
N ALA A 373 -5.03 -0.11 14.83
CA ALA A 373 -5.42 0.14 16.22
C ALA A 373 -6.01 -1.13 16.84
N GLY A 374 -5.25 -1.79 17.71
CA GLY A 374 -5.66 -3.07 18.29
C GLY A 374 -5.95 -4.12 17.20
N SER A 375 -7.14 -4.69 17.19
CA SER A 375 -7.62 -5.63 16.16
C SER A 375 -8.19 -4.93 14.93
N GLY A 376 -8.39 -3.59 14.96
CA GLY A 376 -8.98 -2.82 13.88
C GLY A 376 -7.93 -2.23 12.92
N THR A 377 -8.38 -1.95 11.70
CA THR A 377 -7.61 -1.21 10.70
C THR A 377 -8.47 -0.09 10.16
N LEU A 378 -7.99 1.14 10.26
CA LEU A 378 -8.57 2.30 9.62
C LEU A 378 -7.78 2.58 8.33
N TYR A 379 -8.47 2.62 7.19
CA TYR A 379 -7.90 3.04 5.92
C TYR A 379 -8.57 4.33 5.48
N THR A 380 -7.79 5.37 5.27
CA THR A 380 -8.23 6.67 4.78
C THR A 380 -7.55 6.97 3.45
N ARG A 381 -8.29 7.46 2.48
CA ARG A 381 -7.73 7.95 1.21
C ARG A 381 -8.40 9.25 0.82
N LEU A 382 -7.58 10.25 0.50
CA LEU A 382 -7.99 11.52 -0.09
C LEU A 382 -7.48 11.58 -1.52
N GLY A 383 -8.37 11.71 -2.49
CA GLY A 383 -8.02 11.76 -3.91
C GLY A 383 -8.53 13.02 -4.60
N TYR A 384 -7.73 13.54 -5.52
CA TYR A 384 -8.11 14.60 -6.43
C TYR A 384 -8.03 14.09 -7.86
N LYS A 385 -9.16 14.14 -8.58
CA LYS A 385 -9.30 13.67 -9.96
C LYS A 385 -9.53 14.84 -10.90
N MET A 386 -8.77 14.88 -11.99
CA MET A 386 -8.89 15.88 -13.04
C MET A 386 -8.96 15.23 -14.42
N GLY A 387 -9.73 15.83 -15.32
CA GLY A 387 -9.70 15.49 -16.74
C GLY A 387 -8.39 15.99 -17.38
N THR A 388 -7.85 15.21 -18.31
CA THR A 388 -6.67 15.59 -19.08
C THR A 388 -6.96 15.42 -20.57
N GLY A 389 -6.37 16.26 -21.41
CA GLY A 389 -6.44 16.12 -22.88
C GLY A 389 -5.42 15.11 -23.45
N TRP A 390 -4.80 14.30 -22.59
CA TRP A 390 -3.78 13.34 -23.02
C TRP A 390 -4.44 12.15 -23.75
N PHE A 391 -3.83 11.75 -24.85
CA PHE A 391 -4.32 10.64 -25.68
C PHE A 391 -5.67 10.88 -26.37
N GLU A 392 -6.11 12.14 -26.50
CA GLU A 392 -7.20 12.50 -27.42
C GLU A 392 -6.67 12.40 -28.85
N ILE A 393 -7.03 11.32 -29.54
CA ILE A 393 -6.75 11.21 -30.97
C ILE A 393 -7.81 12.02 -31.68
N GLY A 394 -7.43 13.27 -32.07
CA GLY A 394 -8.08 14.04 -33.12
C GLY A 394 -9.59 14.21 -33.01
N ARG A 395 -10.09 15.12 -32.17
CA ARG A 395 -11.25 15.88 -32.57
C ARG A 395 -10.78 16.89 -33.62
N ALA A 396 -11.01 16.58 -34.89
CA ALA A 396 -11.01 17.62 -35.90
C ALA A 396 -12.02 18.68 -35.42
N SER A 397 -11.53 19.87 -35.12
CA SER A 397 -12.36 21.05 -34.96
C SER A 397 -13.11 21.25 -36.25
N VAL A 398 -14.43 21.08 -36.22
CA VAL A 398 -15.37 21.59 -37.20
C VAL A 398 -15.86 22.93 -36.71
#